data_4c47151538e75d8fd61d7e1a41319aec
#
_entry.id   4c47151538e75d8fd61d7e1a41319aec
#
_cell.length_a   1.000
_cell.length_b   1.000
_cell.length_c   1.000
_cell.angle_alpha   90.00
_cell.angle_beta   90.00
_cell.angle_gamma   90.00
#
_symmetry.space_group_name_H-M   'P 1'
#
loop_
_entity.id
_entity.type
_entity.pdbx_description
1 polymer ?
#
loop_
_entity_poly.entity_id
_entity_poly.type
_entity_poly.pdbx_seq_one_letter_code
_entity_poly.pdbx_strand_id
1 'polypeptide(L)'
;MHWRRVLRISLLIVALILIALLAKPATTSITGAAEHQASPSQPVVLSKQDVILIWTAVADQRYPVYSAASEFDKPLSGAKRKPVVLLDRSTQTCAVERAERMCASNLDQKLLSSFVADAFVSGKARQALLLANTVQVQVRLPESTYVHGASTDHVNALLTDINWPAFYKAYPGTAGYLQLSVPVLVDGSHSLVYAEQRCHGRCGTGMLYFLARTQKGWKITKRIELWVS
;
A
#
# COMPACT_ATOMS: atom_id res chain seq x y z
N MET A 1 -32.26 41.32 30.51
CA MET A 1 -31.05 40.85 31.29
C MET A 1 -29.82 40.51 30.45
N HIS A 2 -29.86 40.52 29.12
CA HIS A 2 -28.74 40.12 28.23
C HIS A 2 -27.68 41.21 27.98
N TRP A 3 -27.99 42.47 28.10
CA TRP A 3 -27.08 43.54 27.69
C TRP A 3 -25.90 43.77 28.62
N ARG A 4 -26.02 43.45 29.90
CA ARG A 4 -24.88 43.56 30.84
C ARG A 4 -23.77 42.50 30.64
N ARG A 5 -24.08 41.38 30.01
CA ARG A 5 -23.09 40.35 29.70
C ARG A 5 -22.24 40.72 28.48
N VAL A 6 -22.83 41.33 27.47
CA VAL A 6 -22.09 41.75 26.24
C VAL A 6 -21.10 42.85 26.55
N LEU A 7 -21.45 43.80 27.41
CA LEU A 7 -20.54 44.91 27.78
C LEU A 7 -19.29 44.43 28.55
N ARG A 8 -19.43 43.39 29.37
CA ARG A 8 -18.28 42.83 30.11
C ARG A 8 -17.28 42.05 29.24
N ILE A 9 -17.77 41.39 28.21
CA ILE A 9 -16.91 40.64 27.28
C ILE A 9 -16.13 41.61 26.41
N SER A 10 -16.71 42.70 25.92
CA SER A 10 -16.03 43.71 25.12
C SER A 10 -14.93 44.43 25.90
N LEU A 11 -15.11 44.73 27.19
CA LEU A 11 -14.12 45.35 28.04
C LEU A 11 -12.89 44.43 28.32
N LEU A 12 -13.12 43.14 28.45
CA LEU A 12 -12.04 42.15 28.63
C LEU A 12 -11.16 41.99 27.40
N ILE A 13 -11.75 42.03 26.22
CA ILE A 13 -11.01 41.92 24.94
C ILE A 13 -10.14 43.17 24.71
N VAL A 14 -10.66 44.36 25.02
CA VAL A 14 -9.86 45.61 24.89
C VAL A 14 -8.68 45.64 25.88
N ALA A 15 -8.90 45.17 27.14
CA ALA A 15 -7.80 45.09 28.12
C ALA A 15 -6.67 44.12 27.71
N LEU A 16 -7.01 42.98 27.09
CA LEU A 16 -6.02 42.02 26.61
C LEU A 16 -5.21 42.54 25.43
N ILE A 17 -5.82 43.34 24.55
CA ILE A 17 -5.13 43.94 23.41
C ILE A 17 -4.16 45.05 23.88
N LEU A 18 -4.52 45.82 24.88
CA LEU A 18 -3.63 46.87 25.46
C LEU A 18 -2.41 46.29 26.18
N ILE A 19 -2.53 45.15 26.84
CA ILE A 19 -1.41 44.47 27.48
C ILE A 19 -0.42 43.92 26.45
N ALA A 20 -0.88 43.45 25.31
CA ALA A 20 -0.02 42.96 24.22
C ALA A 20 0.79 44.05 23.54
N LEU A 21 0.30 45.31 23.54
CA LEU A 21 0.98 46.45 22.91
C LEU A 21 2.05 47.10 23.79
N LEU A 22 2.09 46.80 25.11
CA LEU A 22 3.06 47.36 26.03
C LEU A 22 4.27 46.46 26.32
N ALA A 23 4.29 45.24 25.81
CA ALA A 23 5.41 44.33 25.92
C ALA A 23 6.49 44.73 24.87
N LYS A 24 7.44 45.57 25.29
CA LYS A 24 8.69 45.81 24.52
C LYS A 24 9.45 44.51 24.38
N PRO A 25 9.85 44.11 23.15
CA PRO A 25 10.72 42.97 23.02
C PRO A 25 12.09 43.29 23.62
N ALA A 26 12.49 42.54 24.62
CA ALA A 26 13.86 42.55 25.13
C ALA A 26 14.76 41.97 24.01
N THR A 27 15.57 42.81 23.41
CA THR A 27 16.62 42.40 22.49
C THR A 27 17.71 41.67 23.26
N THR A 28 17.60 40.36 23.37
CA THR A 28 18.71 39.53 23.86
C THR A 28 19.62 39.25 22.65
N SER A 29 20.78 39.87 22.66
CA SER A 29 21.87 39.56 21.74
C SER A 29 22.38 38.16 22.08
N ILE A 30 21.95 37.16 21.32
CA ILE A 30 22.53 35.81 21.38
C ILE A 30 23.67 35.78 20.39
N THR A 31 24.88 35.82 20.90
CA THR A 31 26.15 35.55 20.23
C THR A 31 26.07 34.18 19.52
N GLY A 32 26.47 34.18 18.25
CA GLY A 32 26.32 33.07 17.29
C GLY A 32 26.86 31.73 17.79
N ALA A 33 25.95 30.80 17.93
CA ALA A 33 26.21 29.40 17.65
C ALA A 33 25.72 29.18 16.20
N ALA A 34 26.63 28.79 15.34
CA ALA A 34 26.30 28.42 13.96
C ALA A 34 25.35 27.20 14.03
N GLU A 35 24.07 27.50 13.97
CA GLU A 35 23.03 26.50 13.81
C GLU A 35 23.29 25.85 12.44
N HIS A 36 23.80 24.62 12.48
CA HIS A 36 23.89 23.78 11.31
C HIS A 36 22.44 23.60 10.82
N GLN A 37 22.01 24.47 9.91
CA GLN A 37 20.76 24.28 9.19
C GLN A 37 20.86 22.92 8.49
N ALA A 38 20.26 21.91 9.11
CA ALA A 38 20.02 20.65 8.44
C ALA A 38 19.27 20.97 7.15
N SER A 39 19.96 20.83 6.03
CA SER A 39 19.37 20.98 4.69
C SER A 39 18.11 20.13 4.67
N PRO A 40 16.95 20.64 4.23
CA PRO A 40 15.73 19.89 4.17
C PRO A 40 16.03 18.61 3.38
N SER A 41 16.01 17.48 4.07
CA SER A 41 16.27 16.16 3.47
C SER A 41 15.28 16.01 2.33
N GLN A 42 15.78 15.91 1.10
CA GLN A 42 14.94 15.64 -0.06
C GLN A 42 14.08 14.40 0.21
N PRO A 43 12.83 14.39 -0.22
CA PRO A 43 11.98 13.21 -0.04
C PRO A 43 12.68 12.03 -0.67
N VAL A 44 13.01 11.04 0.15
CA VAL A 44 13.65 9.79 -0.33
C VAL A 44 12.63 9.07 -1.20
N VAL A 45 12.92 8.99 -2.49
CA VAL A 45 12.08 8.30 -3.48
C VAL A 45 12.70 6.93 -3.76
N LEU A 46 11.87 5.90 -3.92
CA LEU A 46 12.34 4.59 -4.37
C LEU A 46 12.95 4.68 -5.77
N SER A 47 14.16 4.17 -5.94
CA SER A 47 14.74 4.01 -7.26
C SER A 47 14.00 2.90 -8.04
N LYS A 48 14.11 2.90 -9.38
CA LYS A 48 13.55 1.81 -10.20
C LYS A 48 14.08 0.44 -9.75
N GLN A 49 15.35 0.37 -9.37
CA GLN A 49 15.97 -0.86 -8.88
C GLN A 49 15.38 -1.30 -7.55
N ASP A 50 15.12 -0.37 -6.61
CA ASP A 50 14.45 -0.68 -5.35
C ASP A 50 13.06 -1.27 -5.59
N VAL A 51 12.29 -0.68 -6.50
CA VAL A 51 10.95 -1.17 -6.87
C VAL A 51 11.01 -2.61 -7.38
N ILE A 52 11.94 -2.92 -8.27
CA ILE A 52 12.14 -4.29 -8.80
C ILE A 52 12.52 -5.25 -7.67
N LEU A 53 13.44 -4.87 -6.78
CA LEU A 53 13.85 -5.71 -5.66
C LEU A 53 12.71 -5.97 -4.67
N ILE A 54 11.88 -4.96 -4.38
CA ILE A 54 10.70 -5.11 -3.53
C ILE A 54 9.70 -6.08 -4.17
N TRP A 55 9.36 -5.87 -5.44
CA TRP A 55 8.45 -6.75 -6.17
C TRP A 55 8.98 -8.18 -6.23
N THR A 56 10.28 -8.36 -6.48
CA THR A 56 10.91 -9.69 -6.49
C THR A 56 10.79 -10.36 -5.13
N ALA A 57 11.08 -9.63 -4.04
CA ALA A 57 10.98 -10.17 -2.68
C ALA A 57 9.55 -10.63 -2.34
N VAL A 58 8.53 -9.91 -2.84
CA VAL A 58 7.12 -10.28 -2.62
C VAL A 58 6.71 -11.43 -3.55
N ALA A 59 7.04 -11.37 -4.83
CA ALA A 59 6.70 -12.42 -5.79
C ALA A 59 7.33 -13.78 -5.44
N ASP A 60 8.48 -13.75 -4.77
CA ASP A 60 9.19 -14.94 -4.29
C ASP A 60 8.60 -15.58 -3.03
N GLN A 61 7.51 -15.04 -2.48
CA GLN A 61 6.85 -15.66 -1.33
C GLN A 61 6.16 -16.96 -1.71
N ARG A 62 5.94 -17.82 -0.71
CA ARG A 62 5.05 -18.96 -0.86
C ARG A 62 3.61 -18.47 -0.80
N TYR A 63 2.91 -18.63 -1.88
CA TYR A 63 1.47 -18.38 -1.92
C TYR A 63 0.72 -19.66 -1.59
N PRO A 64 -0.37 -19.58 -0.79
CA PRO A 64 -1.19 -20.73 -0.48
C PRO A 64 -1.73 -21.34 -1.77
N VAL A 65 -1.69 -22.66 -1.83
CA VAL A 65 -2.30 -23.45 -2.89
C VAL A 65 -3.60 -24.00 -2.35
N TYR A 66 -4.70 -23.62 -2.95
CA TYR A 66 -6.01 -24.12 -2.62
C TYR A 66 -6.38 -25.25 -3.57
N SER A 67 -7.04 -26.26 -3.05
CA SER A 67 -7.61 -27.32 -3.90
C SER A 67 -8.95 -26.85 -4.44
N ALA A 68 -9.09 -26.83 -5.75
CA ALA A 68 -10.38 -26.56 -6.40
C ALA A 68 -11.50 -27.55 -6.01
N ALA A 69 -11.14 -28.66 -5.34
CA ALA A 69 -12.04 -29.72 -4.94
C ALA A 69 -12.49 -29.67 -3.47
N SER A 70 -11.93 -28.78 -2.65
CA SER A 70 -12.35 -28.67 -1.25
C SER A 70 -13.42 -27.60 -1.09
N GLU A 71 -14.58 -27.97 -0.64
CA GLU A 71 -15.68 -27.07 -0.24
C GLU A 71 -15.29 -26.10 0.88
N PHE A 72 -14.14 -26.28 1.49
CA PHE A 72 -13.58 -25.45 2.55
C PHE A 72 -12.12 -25.18 2.23
N ASP A 73 -11.86 -24.02 1.67
CA ASP A 73 -10.60 -23.48 1.23
C ASP A 73 -9.48 -23.51 2.29
N LYS A 74 -9.08 -24.70 2.71
CA LYS A 74 -7.91 -24.86 3.56
C LYS A 74 -6.66 -24.93 2.68
N PRO A 75 -5.62 -24.13 2.98
CA PRO A 75 -4.34 -24.27 2.33
C PRO A 75 -3.87 -25.72 2.44
N LEU A 76 -3.46 -26.34 1.34
CA LEU A 76 -2.89 -27.67 1.37
C LEU A 76 -1.60 -27.64 2.19
N SER A 77 -1.67 -28.10 3.43
CA SER A 77 -0.52 -28.22 4.31
C SER A 77 0.50 -29.16 3.67
N GLY A 78 1.77 -28.71 3.58
CA GLY A 78 2.85 -29.51 3.00
C GLY A 78 2.91 -29.51 1.47
N ALA A 79 2.02 -28.81 0.76
CA ALA A 79 2.09 -28.71 -0.69
C ALA A 79 3.43 -28.10 -1.14
N LYS A 80 4.03 -28.68 -2.18
CA LYS A 80 5.20 -28.09 -2.84
C LYS A 80 4.86 -26.70 -3.32
N ARG A 81 5.80 -25.75 -3.20
CA ARG A 81 5.68 -24.41 -3.75
C ARG A 81 5.32 -24.50 -5.23
N LYS A 82 4.24 -23.86 -5.65
CA LYS A 82 3.85 -23.73 -7.04
C LYS A 82 4.24 -22.35 -7.57
N PRO A 83 4.55 -22.23 -8.86
CA PRO A 83 4.75 -20.92 -9.47
C PRO A 83 3.45 -20.11 -9.48
N VAL A 84 3.58 -18.79 -9.55
CA VAL A 84 2.46 -17.86 -9.77
C VAL A 84 2.59 -17.15 -11.11
N VAL A 85 1.47 -16.76 -11.69
CA VAL A 85 1.43 -15.91 -12.89
C VAL A 85 1.43 -14.45 -12.44
N LEU A 86 2.51 -13.71 -12.69
CA LEU A 86 2.60 -12.30 -12.37
C LEU A 86 2.00 -11.46 -13.48
N LEU A 87 1.01 -10.65 -13.16
CA LEU A 87 0.41 -9.71 -14.10
C LEU A 87 1.39 -8.57 -14.43
N ASP A 88 1.45 -8.18 -15.69
CA ASP A 88 2.34 -7.12 -16.20
C ASP A 88 1.91 -5.70 -15.86
N ARG A 89 0.73 -5.51 -15.23
CA ARG A 89 0.25 -4.23 -14.74
C ARG A 89 0.04 -4.25 -13.22
N SER A 90 0.46 -3.16 -12.58
CA SER A 90 0.21 -2.99 -11.14
C SER A 90 -1.27 -2.92 -10.82
N THR A 91 -1.60 -3.07 -9.54
CA THR A 91 -2.94 -2.75 -9.04
C THR A 91 -3.24 -1.27 -9.28
N GLN A 92 -4.52 -0.93 -9.38
CA GLN A 92 -4.98 0.45 -9.47
C GLN A 92 -5.95 0.73 -8.32
N THR A 93 -5.81 1.91 -7.73
CA THR A 93 -6.76 2.37 -6.71
C THR A 93 -8.12 2.65 -7.35
N CYS A 94 -9.17 2.12 -6.76
CA CYS A 94 -10.53 2.45 -7.13
C CYS A 94 -10.88 3.85 -6.63
N ALA A 95 -11.23 4.77 -7.52
CA ALA A 95 -11.81 6.04 -7.12
C ALA A 95 -13.18 5.80 -6.48
N VAL A 96 -13.43 6.43 -5.33
CA VAL A 96 -14.67 6.30 -4.55
C VAL A 96 -15.92 6.60 -5.39
N GLU A 97 -15.81 7.46 -6.39
CA GLU A 97 -16.91 7.88 -7.27
C GLU A 97 -17.32 6.84 -8.31
N ARG A 98 -16.54 5.77 -8.50
CA ARG A 98 -16.84 4.68 -9.44
C ARG A 98 -17.22 3.37 -8.76
N ALA A 99 -17.77 3.44 -7.57
CA ALA A 99 -18.17 2.27 -6.77
C ALA A 99 -19.19 1.35 -7.48
N GLU A 100 -19.81 1.79 -8.56
CA GLU A 100 -20.79 1.01 -9.33
C GLU A 100 -20.18 0.13 -10.43
N ARG A 101 -18.91 0.32 -10.77
CA ARG A 101 -18.21 -0.58 -11.71
C ARG A 101 -17.19 -1.38 -10.93
N MET A 102 -17.27 -2.70 -11.04
CA MET A 102 -16.28 -3.61 -10.45
C MET A 102 -14.88 -3.12 -10.82
N CYS A 103 -14.21 -2.55 -9.83
CA CYS A 103 -12.82 -2.17 -9.98
C CYS A 103 -12.01 -3.45 -10.12
N ALA A 104 -11.21 -3.56 -11.14
CA ALA A 104 -10.36 -4.74 -11.39
C ALA A 104 -9.30 -4.93 -10.29
N SER A 105 -9.16 -3.96 -9.40
CA SER A 105 -8.21 -3.96 -8.28
C SER A 105 -8.96 -3.77 -6.97
N ASN A 106 -8.61 -4.56 -5.96
CA ASN A 106 -9.16 -4.44 -4.60
C ASN A 106 -8.35 -3.48 -3.70
N LEU A 107 -7.45 -2.68 -4.28
CA LEU A 107 -6.75 -1.65 -3.52
C LEU A 107 -7.63 -0.41 -3.44
N ASP A 108 -8.47 -0.32 -2.45
CA ASP A 108 -9.30 0.85 -2.20
C ASP A 108 -9.13 1.40 -0.78
N GLN A 109 -9.68 2.59 -0.57
CA GLN A 109 -9.61 3.23 0.72
C GLN A 109 -10.30 2.43 1.83
N LYS A 110 -11.36 1.66 1.50
CA LYS A 110 -12.10 0.87 2.49
C LYS A 110 -11.25 -0.28 3.02
N LEU A 111 -10.51 -0.98 2.14
CA LEU A 111 -9.62 -2.04 2.57
C LEU A 111 -8.48 -1.51 3.42
N LEU A 112 -7.91 -0.36 3.04
CA LEU A 112 -6.86 0.28 3.80
C LEU A 112 -7.35 1.01 5.06
N SER A 113 -8.64 1.30 5.17
CA SER A 113 -9.27 1.83 6.38
C SER A 113 -9.83 0.73 7.29
N SER A 114 -9.57 -0.54 7.00
CA SER A 114 -9.93 -1.63 7.89
C SER A 114 -9.23 -1.48 9.26
N PHE A 115 -9.89 -1.89 10.33
CA PHE A 115 -9.32 -1.88 11.68
C PHE A 115 -7.95 -2.57 11.75
N VAL A 116 -7.75 -3.61 10.95
CA VAL A 116 -6.46 -4.32 10.86
C VAL A 116 -5.38 -3.44 10.25
N ALA A 117 -5.69 -2.70 9.19
CA ALA A 117 -4.73 -1.76 8.58
C ALA A 117 -4.45 -0.57 9.51
N ASP A 118 -5.46 -0.05 10.20
CA ASP A 118 -5.31 1.08 11.13
C ASP A 118 -4.34 0.79 12.27
N ALA A 119 -4.34 -0.43 12.78
CA ALA A 119 -3.45 -0.82 13.87
C ALA A 119 -1.97 -0.87 13.48
N PHE A 120 -1.65 -0.96 12.17
CA PHE A 120 -0.29 -1.26 11.72
C PHE A 120 0.27 -0.32 10.66
N VAL A 121 -0.58 0.46 9.99
CA VAL A 121 -0.19 1.35 8.88
C VAL A 121 -0.60 2.77 9.19
N SER A 122 0.36 3.68 9.26
CA SER A 122 0.03 5.11 9.47
C SER A 122 -0.85 5.64 8.34
N GLY A 123 -1.73 6.58 8.66
CA GLY A 123 -2.59 7.22 7.64
C GLY A 123 -1.80 7.83 6.49
N LYS A 124 -0.61 8.39 6.77
CA LYS A 124 0.30 8.93 5.75
C LYS A 124 0.81 7.85 4.78
N ALA A 125 1.21 6.69 5.30
CA ALA A 125 1.70 5.59 4.46
C ALA A 125 0.57 4.99 3.60
N ARG A 126 -0.65 4.89 4.15
CA ARG A 126 -1.84 4.44 3.40
C ARG A 126 -2.17 5.40 2.27
N GLN A 127 -2.21 6.69 2.55
CA GLN A 127 -2.47 7.71 1.53
C GLN A 127 -1.40 7.68 0.44
N ALA A 128 -0.13 7.55 0.80
CA ALA A 128 0.96 7.42 -0.17
C ALA A 128 0.78 6.20 -1.07
N LEU A 129 0.39 5.04 -0.51
CA LEU A 129 0.13 3.82 -1.29
C LEU A 129 -1.06 4.00 -2.25
N LEU A 130 -2.15 4.63 -1.80
CA LEU A 130 -3.30 4.93 -2.65
C LEU A 130 -2.91 5.86 -3.80
N LEU A 131 -2.20 6.95 -3.51
CA LEU A 131 -1.79 7.94 -4.51
C LEU A 131 -0.81 7.35 -5.54
N ALA A 132 0.15 6.54 -5.11
CA ALA A 132 1.12 5.91 -6.01
C ALA A 132 0.46 4.92 -7.00
N ASN A 133 -0.75 4.46 -6.70
CA ASN A 133 -1.48 3.47 -7.48
C ASN A 133 -2.72 4.03 -8.18
N THR A 134 -2.86 5.34 -8.32
CA THR A 134 -3.95 5.97 -9.09
C THR A 134 -3.87 5.64 -10.58
N VAL A 135 -2.66 5.35 -11.07
CA VAL A 135 -2.40 4.92 -12.44
C VAL A 135 -1.66 3.59 -12.41
N GLN A 136 -2.07 2.67 -13.28
CA GLN A 136 -1.34 1.41 -13.45
C GLN A 136 0.02 1.65 -14.10
N VAL A 137 1.04 0.98 -13.57
CA VAL A 137 2.38 0.95 -14.15
C VAL A 137 2.72 -0.47 -14.62
N GLN A 138 3.66 -0.56 -15.53
CA GLN A 138 4.15 -1.85 -16.00
C GLN A 138 5.01 -2.52 -14.94
N VAL A 139 4.67 -3.77 -14.59
CA VAL A 139 5.41 -4.64 -13.69
C VAL A 139 6.23 -5.61 -14.53
N ARG A 140 7.54 -5.56 -14.41
CA ARG A 140 8.44 -6.50 -15.09
C ARG A 140 9.44 -7.03 -14.07
N LEU A 141 9.47 -8.34 -13.92
CA LEU A 141 10.47 -9.05 -13.14
C LEU A 141 11.25 -10.02 -14.03
N PRO A 142 12.49 -10.34 -13.68
CA PRO A 142 13.17 -11.46 -14.30
C PRO A 142 12.36 -12.75 -14.14
N GLU A 143 12.29 -13.54 -15.18
CA GLU A 143 11.67 -14.85 -15.09
C GLU A 143 12.39 -15.73 -14.07
N SER A 144 11.62 -16.51 -13.34
CA SER A 144 12.14 -17.46 -12.36
C SER A 144 11.31 -18.75 -12.38
N THR A 145 11.80 -19.77 -11.72
CA THR A 145 11.07 -21.05 -11.57
C THR A 145 9.70 -20.86 -10.89
N TYR A 146 9.51 -19.77 -10.15
CA TYR A 146 8.29 -19.56 -9.36
C TYR A 146 7.47 -18.36 -9.79
N VAL A 147 7.92 -17.61 -10.80
CA VAL A 147 7.23 -16.42 -11.28
C VAL A 147 7.23 -16.43 -12.81
N HIS A 148 6.05 -16.51 -13.42
CA HIS A 148 5.85 -16.43 -14.85
C HIS A 148 5.12 -15.14 -15.19
N GLY A 149 5.74 -14.28 -16.00
CA GLY A 149 5.10 -13.04 -16.45
C GLY A 149 3.95 -13.31 -17.43
N ALA A 150 2.86 -12.56 -17.30
CA ALA A 150 1.74 -12.62 -18.23
C ALA A 150 1.10 -11.25 -18.47
N SER A 151 0.56 -11.05 -19.66
CA SER A 151 -0.24 -9.87 -19.95
C SER A 151 -1.52 -9.86 -19.13
N THR A 152 -1.78 -8.77 -18.45
CA THR A 152 -3.01 -8.53 -17.69
C THR A 152 -4.24 -8.66 -18.57
N ASP A 153 -4.19 -8.13 -19.81
CA ASP A 153 -5.32 -8.21 -20.76
C ASP A 153 -5.60 -9.66 -21.17
N HIS A 154 -4.54 -10.46 -21.39
CA HIS A 154 -4.70 -11.87 -21.71
C HIS A 154 -5.32 -12.66 -20.56
N VAL A 155 -4.82 -12.46 -19.33
CA VAL A 155 -5.38 -13.12 -18.14
C VAL A 155 -6.84 -12.72 -17.93
N ASN A 156 -7.17 -11.44 -18.06
CA ASN A 156 -8.55 -10.96 -17.95
C ASN A 156 -9.47 -11.58 -19.01
N ALA A 157 -8.98 -11.72 -20.25
CA ALA A 157 -9.74 -12.38 -21.31
C ALA A 157 -10.02 -13.87 -21.00
N LEU A 158 -9.05 -14.59 -20.44
CA LEU A 158 -9.23 -15.97 -19.99
C LEU A 158 -10.22 -16.09 -18.82
N LEU A 159 -10.28 -15.09 -17.95
CA LEU A 159 -11.13 -15.06 -16.76
C LEU A 159 -12.49 -14.40 -17.00
N THR A 160 -12.82 -14.06 -18.24
CA THR A 160 -14.19 -13.65 -18.60
C THR A 160 -15.16 -14.72 -18.10
N ASP A 161 -16.26 -14.28 -17.46
CA ASP A 161 -17.25 -15.17 -16.81
C ASP A 161 -16.66 -16.12 -15.75
N ILE A 162 -15.56 -15.70 -15.10
CA ILE A 162 -14.90 -16.47 -14.03
C ILE A 162 -14.40 -17.85 -14.53
N ASN A 163 -13.93 -17.91 -15.76
CA ASN A 163 -13.52 -19.17 -16.43
C ASN A 163 -12.11 -19.62 -15.97
N TRP A 164 -11.97 -20.02 -14.73
CA TRP A 164 -10.73 -20.56 -14.17
C TRP A 164 -10.19 -21.79 -14.89
N PRO A 165 -11.01 -22.71 -15.43
CA PRO A 165 -10.51 -23.80 -16.26
C PRO A 165 -9.69 -23.32 -17.45
N ALA A 166 -10.11 -22.24 -18.14
CA ALA A 166 -9.33 -21.66 -19.25
C ALA A 166 -7.98 -21.09 -18.77
N PHE A 167 -7.98 -20.42 -17.63
CA PHE A 167 -6.75 -19.92 -17.01
C PHE A 167 -5.78 -21.07 -16.73
N TYR A 168 -6.20 -22.14 -16.05
CA TYR A 168 -5.32 -23.25 -15.70
C TYR A 168 -4.93 -24.13 -16.89
N LYS A 169 -5.69 -24.09 -17.98
CA LYS A 169 -5.27 -24.68 -19.26
C LYS A 169 -4.11 -23.90 -19.90
N ALA A 170 -4.13 -22.56 -19.79
CA ALA A 170 -3.07 -21.69 -20.31
C ALA A 170 -1.82 -21.68 -19.38
N TYR A 171 -2.03 -21.78 -18.07
CA TYR A 171 -0.98 -21.71 -17.04
C TYR A 171 -1.02 -22.96 -16.11
N PRO A 172 -0.70 -24.14 -16.62
CA PRO A 172 -0.82 -25.38 -15.88
C PRO A 172 0.15 -25.42 -14.70
N GLY A 173 -0.31 -25.98 -13.58
CA GLY A 173 0.52 -26.17 -12.39
C GLY A 173 0.80 -24.92 -11.56
N THR A 174 0.25 -23.77 -11.92
CA THR A 174 0.42 -22.52 -11.16
C THR A 174 -0.51 -22.45 -9.93
N ALA A 175 -0.19 -21.54 -9.00
CA ALA A 175 -1.03 -21.22 -7.83
C ALA A 175 -2.00 -20.06 -8.11
N GLY A 176 -2.37 -19.82 -9.36
CA GLY A 176 -3.16 -18.67 -9.76
C GLY A 176 -2.29 -17.50 -10.22
N TYR A 177 -2.86 -16.29 -10.22
CA TYR A 177 -2.12 -15.08 -10.57
C TYR A 177 -1.86 -14.19 -9.36
N LEU A 178 -0.84 -13.34 -9.51
CA LEU A 178 -0.40 -12.33 -8.56
C LEU A 178 -0.43 -10.96 -9.24
N GLN A 179 -0.98 -9.97 -8.58
CA GLN A 179 -0.91 -8.58 -8.98
C GLN A 179 -0.30 -7.74 -7.85
N LEU A 180 0.63 -6.87 -8.18
CA LEU A 180 1.40 -6.08 -7.23
C LEU A 180 1.06 -4.60 -7.35
N SER A 181 1.03 -3.88 -6.23
CA SER A 181 0.97 -2.43 -6.24
C SER A 181 2.35 -1.83 -6.50
N VAL A 182 2.39 -0.57 -6.90
CA VAL A 182 3.60 0.25 -6.80
C VAL A 182 3.96 0.36 -5.31
N PRO A 183 5.19 0.01 -4.89
CA PRO A 183 5.60 0.16 -3.51
C PRO A 183 5.82 1.62 -3.15
N VAL A 184 5.65 1.95 -1.86
CA VAL A 184 5.94 3.28 -1.32
C VAL A 184 6.86 3.20 -0.12
N LEU A 185 7.64 4.26 0.11
CA LEU A 185 8.41 4.39 1.34
C LEU A 185 7.49 4.82 2.48
N VAL A 186 7.63 4.13 3.61
CA VAL A 186 7.04 4.52 4.89
C VAL A 186 7.96 5.51 5.61
N ASP A 187 9.26 5.24 5.50
CA ASP A 187 10.37 6.06 5.97
C ASP A 187 11.60 5.80 5.08
N GLY A 188 12.78 6.32 5.44
CA GLY A 188 14.00 6.17 4.64
C GLY A 188 14.49 4.72 4.46
N SER A 189 14.01 3.78 5.27
CA SER A 189 14.49 2.38 5.34
C SER A 189 13.40 1.32 5.21
N HIS A 190 12.12 1.71 5.25
CA HIS A 190 11.00 0.78 5.17
C HIS A 190 10.09 1.09 3.99
N SER A 191 9.57 0.05 3.37
CA SER A 191 8.62 0.13 2.26
C SER A 191 7.36 -0.66 2.54
N LEU A 192 6.28 -0.23 1.93
CA LEU A 192 4.96 -0.85 1.95
C LEU A 192 4.55 -1.18 0.52
N VAL A 193 4.06 -2.40 0.31
CA VAL A 193 3.50 -2.84 -0.97
C VAL A 193 2.28 -3.71 -0.71
N TYR A 194 1.25 -3.55 -1.55
CA TYR A 194 0.10 -4.43 -1.57
C TYR A 194 0.28 -5.50 -2.65
N ALA A 195 -0.16 -6.71 -2.35
CA ALA A 195 -0.21 -7.79 -3.31
C ALA A 195 -1.56 -8.51 -3.22
N GLU A 196 -2.11 -8.82 -4.37
CA GLU A 196 -3.33 -9.60 -4.52
C GLU A 196 -3.01 -10.90 -5.24
N GLN A 197 -3.31 -12.03 -4.61
CA GLN A 197 -3.32 -13.34 -5.25
C GLN A 197 -4.75 -13.78 -5.50
N ARG A 198 -5.00 -14.32 -6.68
CA ARG A 198 -6.25 -14.99 -7.02
C ARG A 198 -5.98 -16.36 -7.61
N CYS A 199 -6.74 -17.34 -7.19
CA CYS A 199 -6.55 -18.74 -7.62
C CYS A 199 -7.86 -19.45 -8.00
N HIS A 200 -9.02 -18.88 -7.69
CA HIS A 200 -10.34 -19.37 -8.05
C HIS A 200 -11.40 -18.30 -7.75
N GLY A 201 -12.66 -18.54 -8.11
CA GLY A 201 -13.76 -17.61 -7.79
C GLY A 201 -13.97 -17.36 -6.29
N ARG A 202 -13.59 -18.30 -5.44
CA ARG A 202 -13.62 -18.21 -3.97
C ARG A 202 -12.24 -18.42 -3.34
N CYS A 203 -11.21 -18.12 -4.07
CA CYS A 203 -9.83 -18.29 -3.62
C CYS A 203 -9.05 -17.04 -4.00
N GLY A 204 -8.81 -16.22 -3.01
CA GLY A 204 -8.03 -15.01 -3.18
C GLY A 204 -7.64 -14.42 -1.84
N THR A 205 -6.56 -13.67 -1.83
CA THR A 205 -6.09 -12.95 -0.66
C THR A 205 -5.43 -11.64 -1.06
N GLY A 206 -5.71 -10.60 -0.28
CA GLY A 206 -5.04 -9.31 -0.37
C GLY A 206 -4.16 -9.09 0.84
N MET A 207 -2.89 -8.83 0.60
CA MET A 207 -1.85 -8.74 1.63
C MET A 207 -1.11 -7.41 1.54
N LEU A 208 -0.82 -6.79 2.68
CA LEU A 208 0.18 -5.74 2.81
C LEU A 208 1.49 -6.35 3.29
N TYR A 209 2.56 -6.05 2.56
CA TYR A 209 3.92 -6.44 2.91
C TYR A 209 4.70 -5.22 3.37
N PHE A 210 5.33 -5.34 4.54
CA PHE A 210 6.31 -4.40 5.04
C PHE A 210 7.69 -4.96 4.78
N LEU A 211 8.54 -4.14 4.18
CA LEU A 211 9.91 -4.53 3.89
C LEU A 211 10.87 -3.54 4.52
N ALA A 212 11.98 -4.04 5.02
CA ALA A 212 13.11 -3.23 5.46
C ALA A 212 14.25 -3.31 4.47
N ARG A 213 14.93 -2.19 4.25
CA ARG A 213 16.15 -2.13 3.45
C ARG A 213 17.29 -2.79 4.22
N THR A 214 18.04 -3.65 3.56
CA THR A 214 19.22 -4.33 4.09
C THR A 214 20.41 -4.12 3.16
N GLN A 215 21.59 -4.52 3.58
CA GLN A 215 22.78 -4.49 2.70
C GLN A 215 22.64 -5.38 1.44
N LYS A 216 21.78 -6.39 1.49
CA LYS A 216 21.52 -7.33 0.39
C LYS A 216 20.27 -7.01 -0.44
N GLY A 217 19.64 -5.86 -0.21
CA GLY A 217 18.39 -5.47 -0.84
C GLY A 217 17.23 -5.35 0.17
N TRP A 218 16.03 -5.72 -0.25
CA TRP A 218 14.82 -5.58 0.57
C TRP A 218 14.38 -6.92 1.15
N LYS A 219 14.02 -6.92 2.45
CA LYS A 219 13.56 -8.11 3.17
C LYS A 219 12.18 -7.85 3.76
N ILE A 220 11.24 -8.79 3.56
CA ILE A 220 9.92 -8.74 4.20
C ILE A 220 10.11 -8.94 5.71
N THR A 221 9.60 -7.99 6.48
CA THR A 221 9.63 -7.98 7.96
C THR A 221 8.26 -8.31 8.56
N LYS A 222 7.18 -7.93 7.85
CA LYS A 222 5.82 -8.16 8.29
C LYS A 222 4.90 -8.30 7.09
N ARG A 223 3.83 -9.06 7.26
CA ARG A 223 2.70 -9.14 6.34
C ARG A 223 1.40 -9.06 7.11
N ILE A 224 0.42 -8.40 6.52
CA ILE A 224 -0.92 -8.21 7.08
C ILE A 224 -1.91 -8.62 6.02
N GLU A 225 -2.77 -9.56 6.35
CA GLU A 225 -3.88 -9.94 5.50
C GLU A 225 -5.00 -8.92 5.64
N LEU A 226 -5.44 -8.35 4.51
CA LEU A 226 -6.52 -7.38 4.47
C LEU A 226 -7.87 -8.06 4.18
N TRP A 227 -7.84 -9.07 3.33
CA TRP A 227 -9.03 -9.82 2.95
C TRP A 227 -8.67 -11.22 2.43
N VAL A 228 -9.61 -12.12 2.57
CA VAL A 228 -9.64 -13.48 1.98
C VAL A 228 -10.99 -13.66 1.30
N SER A 229 -11.06 -14.36 0.19
CA SER A 229 -12.30 -14.69 -0.52
C SER A 229 -12.40 -16.18 -0.80
#